data_3f5aea1cc0e3a74d76af761c3fcd9d1a
#
_entry.id   3f5aea1cc0e3a74d76af761c3fcd9d1a
#
_cell.length_a   1.000
_cell.length_b   1.000
_cell.length_c   1.000
_cell.angle_alpha   90.00
_cell.angle_beta   90.00
_cell.angle_gamma   90.00
#
_symmetry.space_group_name_H-M   'P 1'
#
loop_
_entity.id
_entity.type
_entity.pdbx_description
1 polymer ?
#
loop_
_entity_poly.entity_id
_entity_poly.type
_entity_poly.pdbx_seq_one_letter_code
_entity_poly.pdbx_strand_id
1 'polypeptide(L)'
;MSKNAGVVRELMRAFPDDVVAAQDDAEARAAAAELLIEVSVPEFVTAMVAPDGWSSERNGVEGFFSSWGEFVAGFARFAIELEELIERGDVVVVLARQHGVPKGGSAEITTDGAAIFYFRDSLVERLEFHLDRAQALRVIDLEA
;
A
#
# COMPACT_ATOMS: atom_id res chain seq x y z
N MET A 1 12.45 -15.45 -8.80
CA MET A 1 11.53 -14.32 -8.54
C MET A 1 11.67 -13.31 -9.66
N SER A 2 10.58 -12.78 -10.14
CA SER A 2 10.63 -11.80 -11.21
C SER A 2 11.12 -10.43 -10.73
N LYS A 3 11.47 -9.59 -11.68
CA LYS A 3 11.87 -8.21 -11.39
C LYS A 3 10.75 -7.44 -10.69
N ASN A 4 9.50 -7.62 -11.13
CA ASN A 4 8.36 -6.92 -10.55
C ASN A 4 8.12 -7.33 -9.08
N ALA A 5 8.18 -8.62 -8.79
CA ALA A 5 8.04 -9.10 -7.41
C ALA A 5 9.17 -8.56 -6.53
N GLY A 6 10.39 -8.46 -7.08
CA GLY A 6 11.52 -7.87 -6.36
C GLY A 6 11.31 -6.41 -6.01
N VAL A 7 10.75 -5.64 -6.94
CA VAL A 7 10.41 -4.22 -6.71
C VAL A 7 9.40 -4.10 -5.59
N VAL A 8 8.36 -4.94 -5.60
CA VAL A 8 7.31 -4.89 -4.57
C VAL A 8 7.90 -5.23 -3.20
N ARG A 9 8.77 -6.24 -3.12
CA ARG A 9 9.43 -6.58 -1.85
C ARG A 9 10.25 -5.41 -1.31
N GLU A 10 10.95 -4.72 -2.19
CA GLU A 10 11.76 -3.56 -1.81
C GLU A 10 10.88 -2.43 -1.29
N LEU A 11 9.76 -2.15 -1.99
CA LEU A 11 8.80 -1.14 -1.54
C LEU A 11 8.20 -1.50 -0.17
N MET A 12 7.85 -2.78 0.03
CA MET A 12 7.28 -3.22 1.30
C MET A 12 8.29 -3.12 2.45
N ARG A 13 9.57 -3.38 2.19
CA ARG A 13 10.61 -3.21 3.21
C ARG A 13 10.81 -1.74 3.60
N ALA A 14 10.53 -0.84 2.66
CA ALA A 14 10.66 0.60 2.93
C ALA A 14 9.48 1.15 3.74
N PHE A 15 8.39 0.39 3.87
CA PHE A 15 7.29 0.80 4.72
C PHE A 15 7.75 0.82 6.18
N PRO A 16 7.46 1.92 6.90
CA PRO A 16 7.89 2.04 8.29
C PRO A 16 7.10 1.11 9.22
N ASP A 17 7.67 0.84 10.38
CA ASP A 17 7.00 0.04 11.40
C ASP A 17 5.73 0.73 11.91
N ASP A 18 5.72 2.07 11.89
CA ASP A 18 4.56 2.85 12.26
C ASP A 18 4.34 3.92 11.21
N VAL A 19 3.31 3.71 10.37
CA VAL A 19 3.00 4.62 9.27
C VAL A 19 2.56 6.00 9.78
N VAL A 20 1.91 6.05 10.94
CA VAL A 20 1.47 7.33 11.53
C VAL A 20 2.68 8.18 11.90
N ALA A 21 3.64 7.60 12.62
CA ALA A 21 4.84 8.32 13.03
C ALA A 21 5.65 8.78 11.81
N ALA A 22 5.68 7.96 10.77
CA ALA A 22 6.45 8.28 9.56
C ALA A 22 5.90 9.49 8.79
N GLN A 23 4.63 9.84 8.98
CA GLN A 23 4.07 11.01 8.31
C GLN A 23 4.80 12.30 8.69
N ASP A 24 5.33 12.36 9.91
CA ASP A 24 6.05 13.54 10.40
C ASP A 24 7.57 13.39 10.33
N ASP A 25 8.04 12.28 9.76
CA ASP A 25 9.48 12.01 9.63
C ASP A 25 9.93 12.39 8.22
N ALA A 26 10.55 13.57 8.10
CA ALA A 26 10.98 14.09 6.80
C ALA A 26 12.00 13.20 6.11
N GLU A 27 12.88 12.55 6.88
CA GLU A 27 13.92 11.67 6.34
C GLU A 27 13.31 10.40 5.77
N ALA A 28 12.39 9.80 6.50
CA ALA A 28 11.68 8.59 6.03
C ALA A 28 10.85 8.89 4.79
N ARG A 29 10.18 10.05 4.75
CA ARG A 29 9.39 10.46 3.59
C ARG A 29 10.27 10.68 2.36
N ALA A 30 11.43 11.30 2.54
CA ALA A 30 12.36 11.55 1.44
C ALA A 30 12.88 10.23 0.86
N ALA A 31 13.23 9.26 1.71
CA ALA A 31 13.70 7.96 1.26
C ALA A 31 12.63 7.19 0.49
N ALA A 32 11.39 7.22 1.00
CA ALA A 32 10.26 6.57 0.32
C ALA A 32 9.96 7.24 -1.02
N ALA A 33 10.03 8.57 -1.08
CA ALA A 33 9.80 9.32 -2.31
C ALA A 33 10.84 8.95 -3.38
N GLU A 34 12.11 8.87 -3.02
CA GLU A 34 13.18 8.49 -3.94
C GLU A 34 12.92 7.11 -4.54
N LEU A 35 12.55 6.14 -3.71
CA LEU A 35 12.27 4.79 -4.17
C LEU A 35 11.07 4.76 -5.09
N LEU A 36 9.98 5.44 -4.73
CA LEU A 36 8.78 5.51 -5.57
C LEU A 36 9.08 6.13 -6.94
N ILE A 37 9.88 7.20 -6.96
CA ILE A 37 10.26 7.85 -8.22
C ILE A 37 11.07 6.89 -9.10
N GLU A 38 11.97 6.14 -8.49
CA GLU A 38 12.84 5.20 -9.22
C GLU A 38 12.06 4.06 -9.86
N VAL A 39 11.05 3.51 -9.15
CA VAL A 39 10.38 2.28 -9.58
C VAL A 39 9.03 2.48 -10.24
N SER A 40 8.55 3.72 -10.37
CA SER A 40 7.20 4.03 -10.86
C SER A 40 7.23 4.99 -12.03
N VAL A 41 6.14 4.96 -12.84
CA VAL A 41 5.92 6.03 -13.80
C VAL A 41 5.61 7.32 -13.02
N PRO A 42 5.92 8.53 -13.59
CA PRO A 42 5.77 9.78 -12.82
C PRO A 42 4.37 10.04 -12.27
N GLU A 43 3.36 9.67 -13.01
CA GLU A 43 1.96 9.93 -12.65
C GLU A 43 1.23 8.68 -12.17
N PHE A 44 1.97 7.75 -11.55
CA PHE A 44 1.35 6.54 -11.06
C PHE A 44 0.16 6.86 -10.15
N VAL A 45 -0.84 5.96 -10.15
CA VAL A 45 -2.07 6.14 -9.36
C VAL A 45 -1.95 5.40 -8.04
N THR A 46 -2.34 6.05 -6.96
CA THR A 46 -2.55 5.39 -5.67
C THR A 46 -4.05 5.40 -5.38
N ALA A 47 -4.63 4.22 -5.22
CA ALA A 47 -6.04 4.06 -4.89
C ALA A 47 -6.19 3.45 -3.51
N MET A 48 -6.99 4.08 -2.65
CA MET A 48 -7.41 3.51 -1.38
C MET A 48 -8.83 3.00 -1.58
N VAL A 49 -9.04 1.69 -1.40
CA VAL A 49 -10.32 1.05 -1.71
C VAL A 49 -10.99 0.55 -0.44
N ALA A 50 -12.19 1.06 -0.17
CA ALA A 50 -12.97 0.68 1.00
C ALA A 50 -13.75 -0.61 0.73
N PRO A 51 -14.20 -1.33 1.78
CA PRO A 51 -14.94 -2.59 1.62
C PRO A 51 -16.22 -2.48 0.79
N ASP A 52 -16.86 -1.31 0.76
CA ASP A 52 -18.07 -1.07 -0.05
C ASP A 52 -17.77 -0.74 -1.50
N GLY A 53 -16.49 -0.73 -1.88
CA GLY A 53 -16.04 -0.43 -3.24
C GLY A 53 -15.72 1.03 -3.49
N TRP A 54 -16.02 1.93 -2.52
CA TRP A 54 -15.63 3.32 -2.66
C TRP A 54 -14.10 3.43 -2.73
N SER A 55 -13.59 4.26 -3.63
CA SER A 55 -12.15 4.45 -3.74
C SER A 55 -11.79 5.93 -3.89
N SER A 56 -10.59 6.25 -3.43
CA SER A 56 -9.98 7.56 -3.59
C SER A 56 -8.71 7.36 -4.42
N GLU A 57 -8.60 8.08 -5.54
CA GLU A 57 -7.45 7.96 -6.45
C GLU A 57 -6.68 9.26 -6.53
N ARG A 58 -5.36 9.17 -6.43
CA ARG A 58 -4.46 10.31 -6.54
C ARG A 58 -3.21 9.92 -7.31
N ASN A 59 -2.56 10.92 -7.91
CA ASN A 59 -1.43 10.68 -8.79
C ASN A 59 -0.10 11.06 -8.16
N GLY A 60 0.94 10.31 -8.53
CA GLY A 60 2.32 10.63 -8.21
C GLY A 60 2.70 10.48 -6.75
N VAL A 61 3.90 10.92 -6.43
CA VAL A 61 4.44 10.82 -5.07
C VAL A 61 3.60 11.62 -4.08
N GLU A 62 3.21 12.85 -4.44
CA GLU A 62 2.37 13.67 -3.57
C GLU A 62 1.04 13.00 -3.30
N GLY A 63 0.44 12.40 -4.33
CA GLY A 63 -0.82 11.68 -4.18
C GLY A 63 -0.70 10.47 -3.27
N PHE A 64 0.42 9.77 -3.36
CA PHE A 64 0.70 8.63 -2.47
C PHE A 64 0.71 9.07 -1.01
N PHE A 65 1.49 10.11 -0.68
CA PHE A 65 1.56 10.58 0.70
C PHE A 65 0.26 11.18 1.18
N SER A 66 -0.47 11.91 0.32
CA SER A 66 -1.78 12.45 0.69
C SER A 66 -2.79 11.35 1.01
N SER A 67 -2.81 10.30 0.19
CA SER A 67 -3.72 9.17 0.41
C SER A 67 -3.44 8.49 1.73
N TRP A 68 -2.18 8.20 2.01
CA TRP A 68 -1.80 7.56 3.27
C TRP A 68 -2.03 8.47 4.47
N GLY A 69 -1.71 9.76 4.33
CA GLY A 69 -1.93 10.73 5.40
C GLY A 69 -3.40 10.80 5.80
N GLU A 70 -4.30 10.83 4.82
CA GLU A 70 -5.74 10.83 5.10
C GLU A 70 -6.20 9.53 5.73
N PHE A 71 -5.70 8.41 5.21
CA PHE A 71 -6.09 7.11 5.74
C PHE A 71 -5.69 6.95 7.21
N VAL A 72 -4.47 7.32 7.57
CA VAL A 72 -3.98 7.13 8.94
C VAL A 72 -4.36 8.26 9.89
N ALA A 73 -5.04 9.30 9.40
CA ALA A 73 -5.41 10.45 10.24
C ALA A 73 -6.26 10.05 11.45
N GLY A 74 -7.03 8.97 11.35
CA GLY A 74 -7.84 8.47 12.45
C GLY A 74 -7.12 7.51 13.40
N PHE A 75 -5.84 7.23 13.16
CA PHE A 75 -5.09 6.25 13.94
C PHE A 75 -4.01 6.91 14.78
N ALA A 76 -3.76 6.36 15.96
CA ALA A 76 -2.62 6.73 16.79
C ALA A 76 -1.38 5.96 16.34
N ARG A 77 -1.59 4.76 15.80
CA ARG A 77 -0.53 3.90 15.28
C ARG A 77 -1.09 3.03 14.17
N PHE A 78 -0.28 2.74 13.13
CA PHE A 78 -0.68 1.86 12.04
C PHE A 78 0.53 1.13 11.48
N ALA A 79 0.44 -0.20 11.41
CA ALA A 79 1.52 -1.04 10.90
C ALA A 79 0.98 -2.03 9.87
N ILE A 80 1.82 -2.41 8.92
CA ILE A 80 1.48 -3.37 7.87
C ILE A 80 2.48 -4.51 7.92
N GLU A 81 1.98 -5.74 8.02
CA GLU A 81 2.78 -6.95 8.06
C GLU A 81 2.58 -7.72 6.77
N LEU A 82 3.67 -7.93 6.02
CA LEU A 82 3.63 -8.70 4.77
C LEU A 82 3.47 -10.19 5.10
N GLU A 83 2.48 -10.83 4.49
CA GLU A 83 2.27 -12.26 4.64
C GLU A 83 2.68 -13.04 3.41
N GLU A 84 2.24 -12.60 2.22
CA GLU A 84 2.48 -13.35 0.99
C GLU A 84 2.48 -12.44 -0.22
N LEU A 85 3.30 -12.78 -1.22
CA LEU A 85 3.29 -12.15 -2.54
C LEU A 85 2.77 -13.15 -3.56
N ILE A 86 1.84 -12.70 -4.41
CA ILE A 86 1.29 -13.50 -5.51
C ILE A 86 1.51 -12.73 -6.80
N GLU A 87 2.17 -13.38 -7.76
CA GLU A 87 2.47 -12.74 -9.04
C GLU A 87 1.59 -13.30 -10.15
N ARG A 88 0.99 -12.41 -10.95
CA ARG A 88 0.15 -12.76 -12.08
C ARG A 88 0.46 -11.82 -13.24
N GLY A 89 1.36 -12.25 -14.15
CA GLY A 89 1.78 -11.41 -15.27
C GLY A 89 2.38 -10.10 -14.79
N ASP A 90 1.79 -8.98 -15.20
CA ASP A 90 2.25 -7.65 -14.81
C ASP A 90 1.59 -7.14 -13.53
N VAL A 91 0.97 -8.02 -12.76
CA VAL A 91 0.31 -7.68 -11.52
C VAL A 91 0.95 -8.45 -10.38
N VAL A 92 1.25 -7.76 -9.28
CA VAL A 92 1.76 -8.38 -8.06
C VAL A 92 0.81 -8.05 -6.92
N VAL A 93 0.32 -9.08 -6.24
CA VAL A 93 -0.58 -8.91 -5.10
C VAL A 93 0.17 -9.19 -3.81
N VAL A 94 0.02 -8.28 -2.85
CA VAL A 94 0.57 -8.43 -1.52
C VAL A 94 -0.58 -8.75 -0.58
N LEU A 95 -0.52 -9.90 0.07
CA LEU A 95 -1.43 -10.20 1.16
C LEU A 95 -0.78 -9.71 2.43
N ALA A 96 -1.49 -8.89 3.18
CA ALA A 96 -0.93 -8.23 4.35
C ALA A 96 -1.90 -8.24 5.51
N ARG A 97 -1.34 -8.22 6.72
CA ARG A 97 -2.12 -8.03 7.93
C ARG A 97 -1.88 -6.60 8.42
N GLN A 98 -2.94 -5.92 8.74
CA GLN A 98 -2.89 -4.54 9.18
C GLN A 98 -3.19 -4.45 10.66
N HIS A 99 -2.39 -3.66 11.40
CA HIS A 99 -2.53 -3.48 12.83
C HIS A 99 -2.70 -2.00 13.11
N GLY A 100 -3.89 -1.59 13.57
CA GLY A 100 -4.18 -0.20 13.82
C GLY A 100 -4.69 0.06 15.22
N VAL A 101 -4.22 1.16 15.82
CA VAL A 101 -4.74 1.64 17.09
C VAL A 101 -5.44 2.96 16.81
N PRO A 102 -6.77 3.05 16.93
CA PRO A 102 -7.50 4.29 16.67
C PRO A 102 -7.12 5.38 17.67
N LYS A 103 -7.21 6.64 17.26
CA LYS A 103 -7.03 7.76 18.17
C LYS A 103 -8.09 7.70 19.28
N GLY A 104 -7.66 7.88 20.50
CA GLY A 104 -8.55 7.81 21.67
C GLY A 104 -8.89 6.40 22.10
N GLY A 105 -8.48 5.38 21.34
CA GLY A 105 -8.65 3.99 21.70
C GLY A 105 -7.38 3.41 22.27
N SER A 106 -7.48 2.28 22.94
CA SER A 106 -6.33 1.58 23.49
C SER A 106 -6.16 0.18 22.91
N ALA A 107 -7.16 -0.33 22.23
CA ALA A 107 -7.13 -1.67 21.67
C ALA A 107 -6.66 -1.64 20.21
N GLU A 108 -5.76 -2.58 19.89
CA GLU A 108 -5.32 -2.77 18.52
C GLU A 108 -6.40 -3.50 17.72
N ILE A 109 -6.66 -3.02 16.50
CA ILE A 109 -7.56 -3.66 15.56
C ILE A 109 -6.68 -4.31 14.49
N THR A 110 -6.88 -5.61 14.27
CA THR A 110 -6.14 -6.36 13.26
C THR A 110 -7.09 -6.76 12.14
N THR A 111 -6.71 -6.45 10.90
CA THR A 111 -7.51 -6.81 9.72
C THR A 111 -6.64 -7.42 8.64
N ASP A 112 -7.26 -8.23 7.78
CA ASP A 112 -6.59 -8.81 6.63
C ASP A 112 -6.85 -7.91 5.42
N GLY A 113 -5.79 -7.30 4.92
CA GLY A 113 -5.85 -6.44 3.76
C GLY A 113 -5.03 -6.99 2.61
N ALA A 114 -4.98 -6.22 1.53
CA ALA A 114 -4.15 -6.57 0.38
C ALA A 114 -3.77 -5.30 -0.37
N ALA A 115 -2.65 -5.37 -1.07
CA ALA A 115 -2.25 -4.33 -2.00
C ALA A 115 -2.06 -4.96 -3.38
N ILE A 116 -2.44 -4.24 -4.42
CA ILE A 116 -2.28 -4.70 -5.80
C ILE A 116 -1.37 -3.71 -6.51
N PHE A 117 -0.27 -4.21 -7.07
CA PHE A 117 0.67 -3.40 -7.83
C PHE A 117 0.56 -3.76 -9.30
N TYR A 118 0.21 -2.76 -10.11
CA TYR A 118 0.11 -2.92 -11.56
C TYR A 118 1.36 -2.34 -12.22
N PHE A 119 2.01 -3.13 -13.07
CA PHE A 119 3.24 -2.74 -13.74
C PHE A 119 3.02 -2.55 -15.24
N ARG A 120 3.75 -1.60 -15.83
CA ARG A 120 3.87 -1.43 -17.26
C ARG A 120 5.34 -1.19 -17.56
N ASP A 121 5.92 -2.02 -18.43
CA ASP A 121 7.34 -1.95 -18.80
C ASP A 121 8.26 -1.95 -17.57
N SER A 122 7.92 -2.80 -16.61
CA SER A 122 8.67 -2.98 -15.35
C SER A 122 8.59 -1.80 -14.38
N LEU A 123 7.71 -0.83 -14.64
CA LEU A 123 7.47 0.29 -13.73
C LEU A 123 6.07 0.23 -13.15
N VAL A 124 5.93 0.62 -11.90
CA VAL A 124 4.63 0.67 -11.24
C VAL A 124 3.80 1.79 -11.88
N GLU A 125 2.61 1.45 -12.37
CA GLU A 125 1.70 2.46 -12.90
C GLU A 125 0.48 2.67 -12.00
N ARG A 126 0.18 1.71 -11.11
CA ARG A 126 -0.96 1.82 -10.20
C ARG A 126 -0.72 0.97 -8.97
N LEU A 127 -1.06 1.51 -7.80
CA LEU A 127 -1.09 0.80 -6.53
C LEU A 127 -2.49 0.91 -5.97
N GLU A 128 -3.07 -0.23 -5.57
CA GLU A 128 -4.36 -0.25 -4.89
C GLU A 128 -4.16 -0.84 -3.50
N PHE A 129 -4.65 -0.13 -2.49
CA PHE A 129 -4.62 -0.62 -1.11
C PHE A 129 -6.05 -0.94 -0.71
N HIS A 130 -6.31 -2.21 -0.44
CA HIS A 130 -7.63 -2.73 -0.11
C HIS A 130 -7.70 -3.08 1.37
N LEU A 131 -8.73 -2.57 2.04
CA LEU A 131 -9.00 -2.91 3.44
C LEU A 131 -9.64 -4.29 3.58
N ASP A 132 -10.23 -4.79 2.50
CA ASP A 132 -10.88 -6.10 2.44
C ASP A 132 -10.12 -6.99 1.46
N ARG A 133 -9.42 -7.99 2.00
CA ARG A 133 -8.63 -8.92 1.19
C ARG A 133 -9.47 -9.66 0.15
N ALA A 134 -10.66 -10.11 0.55
CA ALA A 134 -11.54 -10.85 -0.36
C ALA A 134 -11.91 -10.01 -1.58
N GLN A 135 -12.16 -8.71 -1.37
CA GLN A 135 -12.46 -7.80 -2.47
C GLN A 135 -11.29 -7.68 -3.45
N ALA A 136 -10.07 -7.55 -2.92
CA ALA A 136 -8.87 -7.46 -3.76
C ALA A 136 -8.68 -8.73 -4.59
N LEU A 137 -8.88 -9.89 -4.00
CA LEU A 137 -8.73 -11.16 -4.69
C LEU A 137 -9.78 -11.33 -5.79
N ARG A 138 -10.99 -10.82 -5.58
CA ARG A 138 -12.04 -10.85 -6.61
C ARG A 138 -11.68 -9.95 -7.79
N VAL A 139 -11.09 -8.77 -7.50
CA VAL A 139 -10.71 -7.82 -8.56
C VAL A 139 -9.71 -8.44 -9.54
N ILE A 140 -8.78 -9.24 -9.06
CA ILE A 140 -7.76 -9.87 -9.91
C ILE A 140 -8.10 -11.32 -10.27
N ASP A 141 -9.34 -11.74 -10.02
CA ASP A 141 -9.84 -13.05 -10.33
C ASP A 141 -9.10 -14.19 -9.60
N LEU A 142 -8.67 -13.93 -8.39
CA LEU A 142 -8.11 -14.95 -7.51
C LEU A 142 -9.13 -15.28 -6.43
N GLU A 143 -9.37 -16.57 -6.22
CA GLU A 143 -10.29 -17.01 -5.18
C GLU A 143 -9.69 -16.75 -3.78
N ALA A 144 -10.52 -16.24 -2.91
CA ALA A 144 -10.13 -15.98 -1.52
C ALA A 144 -10.03 -17.28 -0.74
#